data_868c7d09bb16d8ce7c03eaeaa6b823bc
#
_entry.id   868c7d09bb16d8ce7c03eaeaa6b823bc
#
_cell.length_a   1.000
_cell.length_b   1.000
_cell.length_c   1.000
_cell.angle_alpha   90.00
_cell.angle_beta   90.00
_cell.angle_gamma   90.00
#
_symmetry.space_group_name_H-M   'P 1'
#
loop_
_entity.id
_entity.type
_entity.pdbx_description
1 polymer ?
#
loop_
_entity_poly.entity_id
_entity_poly.type
_entity_poly.pdbx_seq_one_letter_code
_entity_poly.pdbx_strand_id
1 'polypeptide(L)'
;MTTHLTLTEDDGIRPDIDDRDVATLIPDAVTAVLDTAGTWLGWDGRPILRDGNAWTPHKALRRVADHLLDHLTEIECRLAGRPTVPDHWHGRRVTTDADFARFTEVDLDEATSRLTRLAACYQARLGGLPAQTLDARPDEATWTIREVVHHVSNVTYYADMVGRLTAP
;
A
#
# COMPACT_ATOMS: atom_id res chain seq x y z
N MET A 1 22.42 -10.18 -16.16
CA MET A 1 21.69 -10.77 -15.02
C MET A 1 20.96 -9.63 -14.34
N THR A 2 19.66 -9.46 -14.61
CA THR A 2 18.87 -8.33 -14.09
C THR A 2 18.38 -8.74 -12.71
N THR A 3 18.91 -8.13 -11.66
CA THR A 3 18.48 -8.38 -10.29
C THR A 3 17.14 -7.72 -10.09
N HIS A 4 16.06 -8.48 -10.04
CA HIS A 4 14.76 -8.00 -9.61
C HIS A 4 14.78 -7.98 -8.07
N LEU A 5 14.95 -6.80 -7.50
CA LEU A 5 14.80 -6.60 -6.06
C LEU A 5 13.32 -6.44 -5.77
N THR A 6 12.72 -7.40 -5.10
CA THR A 6 11.41 -7.22 -4.49
C THR A 6 11.57 -6.20 -3.37
N LEU A 7 10.83 -5.08 -3.44
CA LEU A 7 10.85 -4.03 -2.42
C LEU A 7 10.06 -4.49 -1.19
N THR A 8 10.54 -5.49 -0.49
CA THR A 8 9.92 -5.95 0.75
C THR A 8 10.42 -5.11 1.91
N GLU A 9 9.53 -4.46 2.60
CA GLU A 9 9.82 -3.82 3.90
C GLU A 9 9.86 -4.86 5.05
N ASP A 10 9.32 -6.03 4.81
CA ASP A 10 9.30 -7.16 5.73
C ASP A 10 10.51 -8.07 5.53
N ASP A 11 10.92 -8.75 6.58
CA ASP A 11 12.09 -9.62 6.74
C ASP A 11 12.17 -10.82 5.78
N GLY A 12 11.71 -10.67 4.55
CA GLY A 12 11.73 -11.71 3.51
C GLY A 12 10.71 -12.83 3.70
N ILE A 13 9.78 -12.67 4.65
CA ILE A 13 8.70 -13.63 4.89
C ILE A 13 7.71 -13.53 3.74
N ARG A 14 7.50 -14.64 3.04
CA ARG A 14 6.50 -14.70 1.97
C ARG A 14 5.09 -14.54 2.55
N PRO A 15 4.23 -13.76 1.88
CA PRO A 15 2.85 -13.61 2.33
C PRO A 15 2.08 -14.92 2.19
N ASP A 16 1.12 -15.13 3.06
CA ASP A 16 0.12 -16.18 2.88
C ASP A 16 -0.75 -15.85 1.68
N ILE A 17 -0.96 -16.84 0.82
CA ILE A 17 -1.81 -16.72 -0.37
C ILE A 17 -3.12 -17.44 -0.09
N ASP A 18 -4.23 -16.78 -0.37
CA ASP A 18 -5.58 -17.34 -0.32
C ASP A 18 -6.21 -17.41 -1.74
N ASP A 19 -7.42 -17.96 -1.82
CA ASP A 19 -8.12 -18.23 -3.08
C ASP A 19 -8.87 -17.01 -3.65
N ARG A 20 -8.74 -15.81 -3.05
CA ARG A 20 -9.41 -14.60 -3.56
C ARG A 20 -8.87 -14.21 -4.93
N ASP A 21 -9.73 -13.59 -5.74
CA ASP A 21 -9.31 -13.02 -7.01
C ASP A 21 -8.31 -11.87 -6.76
N VAL A 22 -7.12 -12.01 -7.30
CA VAL A 22 -6.05 -10.99 -7.16
C VAL A 22 -6.47 -9.61 -7.67
N ALA A 23 -7.40 -9.54 -8.63
CA ALA A 23 -7.88 -8.26 -9.16
C ALA A 23 -8.76 -7.50 -8.16
N THR A 24 -9.33 -8.16 -7.14
CA THR A 24 -10.19 -7.52 -6.12
C THR A 24 -9.45 -7.18 -4.84
N LEU A 25 -8.31 -7.81 -4.57
CA LEU A 25 -7.60 -7.67 -3.29
C LEU A 25 -7.27 -6.21 -2.94
N ILE A 26 -6.74 -5.46 -3.90
CA ILE A 26 -6.34 -4.07 -3.65
C ILE A 26 -7.56 -3.13 -3.59
N PRO A 27 -8.58 -3.21 -4.48
CA PRO A 27 -9.84 -2.48 -4.31
C PRO A 27 -10.49 -2.69 -2.94
N ASP A 28 -10.55 -3.94 -2.46
CA ASP A 28 -11.14 -4.28 -1.16
C ASP A 28 -10.33 -3.67 -0.01
N ALA A 29 -9.00 -3.78 -0.06
CA ALA A 29 -8.10 -3.21 0.94
C ALA A 29 -8.19 -1.67 0.98
N VAL A 30 -8.24 -1.02 -0.17
CA VAL A 30 -8.40 0.44 -0.26
C VAL A 30 -9.76 0.88 0.30
N THR A 31 -10.84 0.14 0.02
CA THR A 31 -12.15 0.41 0.61
C THR A 31 -12.07 0.36 2.14
N ALA A 32 -11.47 -0.66 2.71
CA ALA A 32 -11.31 -0.80 4.16
C ALA A 32 -10.46 0.33 4.78
N VAL A 33 -9.38 0.75 4.09
CA VAL A 33 -8.58 1.92 4.50
C VAL A 33 -9.43 3.19 4.53
N LEU A 34 -10.18 3.47 3.47
CA LEU A 34 -10.99 4.68 3.37
C LEU A 34 -12.16 4.70 4.37
N ASP A 35 -12.77 3.55 4.63
CA ASP A 35 -13.80 3.41 5.69
C ASP A 35 -13.23 3.74 7.08
N THR A 36 -11.99 3.36 7.34
CA THR A 36 -11.30 3.71 8.58
C THR A 36 -10.94 5.19 8.60
N ALA A 37 -10.37 5.71 7.50
CA ALA A 37 -9.95 7.12 7.36
C ALA A 37 -11.12 8.09 7.49
N GLY A 38 -12.33 7.71 7.06
CA GLY A 38 -13.55 8.51 7.26
C GLY A 38 -13.84 8.86 8.72
N THR A 39 -13.30 8.08 9.67
CA THR A 39 -13.46 8.36 11.10
C THR A 39 -12.44 9.39 11.64
N TRP A 40 -11.46 9.80 10.84
CA TRP A 40 -10.35 10.65 11.30
C TRP A 40 -10.62 12.16 11.23
N LEU A 41 -11.76 12.58 10.71
CA LEU A 41 -12.15 14.00 10.66
C LEU A 41 -12.22 14.65 12.06
N GLY A 42 -12.41 13.85 13.10
CA GLY A 42 -12.38 14.29 14.51
C GLY A 42 -11.00 14.14 15.19
N TRP A 43 -9.92 13.88 14.43
CA TRP A 43 -8.58 13.73 15.04
C TRP A 43 -8.16 14.99 15.78
N ASP A 44 -7.69 14.82 17.03
CA ASP A 44 -7.36 15.89 17.96
C ASP A 44 -5.96 16.50 17.76
N GLY A 45 -5.22 16.06 16.72
CA GLY A 45 -3.85 16.51 16.42
C GLY A 45 -2.76 15.78 17.18
N ARG A 46 -3.11 14.80 18.03
CA ARG A 46 -2.12 14.03 18.79
C ARG A 46 -1.75 12.77 18.02
N PRO A 47 -0.45 12.50 17.79
CA PRO A 47 -0.04 11.27 17.14
C PRO A 47 -0.31 10.05 18.03
N ILE A 48 -0.62 8.94 17.39
CA ILE A 48 -0.67 7.63 18.02
C ILE A 48 0.74 7.05 18.01
N LEU A 49 1.27 6.69 19.18
CA LEU A 49 2.60 6.09 19.28
C LEU A 49 2.47 4.57 19.23
N ARG A 50 3.04 3.97 18.18
CA ARG A 50 3.10 2.50 17.99
C ARG A 50 4.42 2.13 17.35
N ASP A 51 5.01 1.03 17.80
CA ASP A 51 6.26 0.46 17.26
C ASP A 51 7.40 1.48 17.14
N GLY A 52 7.51 2.37 18.13
CA GLY A 52 8.53 3.42 18.15
C GLY A 52 8.30 4.56 17.14
N ASN A 53 7.15 4.59 16.48
CA ASN A 53 6.77 5.62 15.50
C ASN A 53 5.58 6.44 15.97
N ALA A 54 5.56 7.71 15.54
CA ALA A 54 4.40 8.56 15.63
C ALA A 54 3.52 8.35 14.38
N TRP A 55 2.24 8.01 14.57
CA TRP A 55 1.28 7.81 13.50
C TRP A 55 0.22 8.89 13.52
N THR A 56 -0.11 9.39 12.35
CA THR A 56 -1.13 10.41 12.12
C THR A 56 -1.99 10.02 10.91
N PRO A 57 -3.19 10.58 10.73
CA PRO A 57 -3.99 10.37 9.53
C PRO A 57 -3.22 10.59 8.23
N HIS A 58 -2.49 11.70 8.12
CA HIS A 58 -1.70 12.02 6.92
C HIS A 58 -0.60 10.99 6.66
N LYS A 59 0.18 10.63 7.70
CA LYS A 59 1.22 9.60 7.56
C LYS A 59 0.64 8.28 7.10
N ALA A 60 -0.47 7.83 7.70
CA ALA A 60 -1.09 6.55 7.36
C ALA A 60 -1.50 6.51 5.89
N LEU A 61 -2.25 7.52 5.40
CA LEU A 61 -2.67 7.59 4.00
C LEU A 61 -1.50 7.73 3.03
N ARG A 62 -0.50 8.51 3.39
CA ARG A 62 0.74 8.63 2.61
C ARG A 62 1.45 7.29 2.49
N ARG A 63 1.57 6.53 3.59
CA ARG A 63 2.19 5.19 3.58
C ARG A 63 1.40 4.20 2.72
N VAL A 64 0.07 4.23 2.77
CA VAL A 64 -0.78 3.44 1.88
C VAL A 64 -0.51 3.78 0.42
N ALA A 65 -0.52 5.08 0.08
CA ALA A 65 -0.30 5.53 -1.29
C ALA A 65 1.09 5.16 -1.81
N ASP A 66 2.14 5.38 -1.01
CA ASP A 66 3.53 5.04 -1.36
C ASP A 66 3.68 3.52 -1.59
N HIS A 67 3.15 2.70 -0.68
CA HIS A 67 3.24 1.25 -0.80
C HIS A 67 2.53 0.71 -2.05
N LEU A 68 1.32 1.23 -2.33
CA LEU A 68 0.62 0.91 -3.56
C LEU A 68 1.41 1.33 -4.81
N LEU A 69 1.99 2.53 -4.81
CA LEU A 69 2.76 3.03 -5.95
C LEU A 69 4.03 2.23 -6.18
N ASP A 70 4.77 1.91 -5.12
CA ASP A 70 6.02 1.14 -5.20
C ASP A 70 5.80 -0.21 -5.86
N HIS A 71 4.82 -0.96 -5.38
CA HIS A 71 4.56 -2.29 -5.92
C HIS A 71 3.84 -2.28 -7.27
N LEU A 72 3.02 -1.27 -7.57
CA LEU A 72 2.50 -1.10 -8.93
C LEU A 72 3.65 -0.86 -9.90
N THR A 73 4.61 -0.01 -9.54
CA THR A 73 5.81 0.25 -10.33
C THR A 73 6.63 -1.03 -10.51
N GLU A 74 6.82 -1.81 -9.44
CA GLU A 74 7.49 -3.11 -9.51
C GLU A 74 6.81 -4.05 -10.53
N ILE A 75 5.48 -4.23 -10.41
CA ILE A 75 4.70 -5.10 -11.30
C ILE A 75 4.82 -4.64 -12.75
N GLU A 76 4.65 -3.35 -13.02
CA GLU A 76 4.74 -2.79 -14.38
C GLU A 76 6.14 -2.97 -14.97
N CYS A 77 7.21 -2.72 -14.19
CA CYS A 77 8.57 -2.94 -14.63
C CYS A 77 8.81 -4.43 -14.97
N ARG A 78 8.36 -5.32 -14.13
CA ARG A 78 8.51 -6.79 -14.34
C ARG A 78 7.77 -7.25 -15.59
N LEU A 79 6.53 -6.81 -15.79
CA LEU A 79 5.73 -7.14 -16.99
C LEU A 79 6.35 -6.58 -18.28
N ALA A 80 7.02 -5.43 -18.18
CA ALA A 80 7.73 -4.81 -19.29
C ALA A 80 9.15 -5.38 -19.51
N GLY A 81 9.62 -6.33 -18.69
CA GLY A 81 10.98 -6.87 -18.73
C GLY A 81 12.05 -5.82 -18.40
N ARG A 82 11.72 -4.84 -17.57
CA ARG A 82 12.62 -3.76 -17.14
C ARG A 82 13.07 -3.95 -15.68
N PRO A 83 14.24 -3.40 -15.30
CA PRO A 83 14.62 -3.33 -13.89
C PRO A 83 13.58 -2.55 -13.09
N THR A 84 13.33 -3.00 -11.85
CA THR A 84 12.49 -2.26 -10.90
C THR A 84 13.15 -0.94 -10.51
N VAL A 85 12.34 0.06 -10.21
CA VAL A 85 12.79 1.39 -9.76
C VAL A 85 12.51 1.48 -8.26
N PRO A 86 13.52 1.37 -7.39
CA PRO A 86 13.31 1.46 -5.95
C PRO A 86 12.99 2.90 -5.54
N ASP A 87 12.15 3.04 -4.52
CA ASP A 87 11.93 4.32 -3.86
C ASP A 87 13.15 4.70 -3.00
N HIS A 88 13.73 5.86 -3.28
CA HIS A 88 14.85 6.44 -2.55
C HIS A 88 14.44 7.60 -1.64
N TRP A 89 13.15 7.90 -1.52
CA TRP A 89 12.70 8.97 -0.66
C TRP A 89 12.88 8.60 0.81
N HIS A 90 13.84 9.25 1.47
CA HIS A 90 14.19 8.95 2.86
C HIS A 90 13.04 9.23 3.86
N GLY A 91 12.08 10.09 3.51
CA GLY A 91 10.92 10.43 4.34
C GLY A 91 9.83 9.37 4.37
N ARG A 92 9.92 8.33 3.53
CA ARG A 92 8.85 7.35 3.39
C ARG A 92 8.44 6.66 4.70
N ARG A 93 9.39 6.34 5.58
CA ARG A 93 9.15 5.61 6.84
C ARG A 93 8.97 6.51 8.05
N VAL A 94 9.48 7.74 8.00
CA VAL A 94 9.46 8.66 9.13
C VAL A 94 8.19 9.51 9.12
N THR A 95 7.86 10.07 10.28
CA THR A 95 6.80 11.08 10.37
C THR A 95 7.43 12.45 10.09
N THR A 96 6.90 13.14 9.10
CA THR A 96 7.37 14.47 8.69
C THR A 96 6.54 15.56 9.37
N ASP A 97 7.03 16.80 9.37
CA ASP A 97 6.28 17.94 9.95
C ASP A 97 4.92 18.12 9.26
N ALA A 98 4.84 17.85 7.95
CA ALA A 98 3.58 17.93 7.20
C ALA A 98 2.53 16.92 7.68
N ASP A 99 2.96 15.78 8.21
CA ASP A 99 2.04 14.74 8.70
C ASP A 99 1.27 15.19 9.97
N PHE A 100 1.70 16.24 10.65
CA PHE A 100 1.02 16.82 11.83
C PHE A 100 0.00 17.91 11.49
N ALA A 101 -0.20 18.21 10.21
CA ALA A 101 -1.24 19.14 9.79
C ALA A 101 -2.63 18.63 10.23
N ARG A 102 -3.56 19.57 10.44
CA ARG A 102 -4.95 19.22 10.72
C ARG A 102 -5.52 18.37 9.57
N PHE A 103 -6.13 17.26 9.91
CA PHE A 103 -6.80 16.41 8.92
C PHE A 103 -8.21 16.93 8.63
N THR A 104 -8.53 17.17 7.36
CA THR A 104 -9.76 17.83 6.91
C THR A 104 -10.52 16.97 5.90
N GLU A 105 -11.75 17.38 5.57
CA GLU A 105 -12.53 16.75 4.50
C GLU A 105 -11.83 16.82 3.14
N VAL A 106 -11.07 17.90 2.88
CA VAL A 106 -10.31 18.04 1.62
C VAL A 106 -9.19 17.00 1.54
N ASP A 107 -8.52 16.73 2.65
CA ASP A 107 -7.45 15.71 2.71
C ASP A 107 -8.03 14.30 2.51
N LEU A 108 -9.19 14.03 3.10
CA LEU A 108 -9.91 12.77 2.90
C LEU A 108 -10.37 12.60 1.45
N ASP A 109 -10.91 13.66 0.84
CA ASP A 109 -11.36 13.66 -0.56
C ASP A 109 -10.18 13.44 -1.52
N GLU A 110 -9.04 14.11 -1.31
CA GLU A 110 -7.83 13.89 -2.10
C GLU A 110 -7.32 12.45 -1.96
N ALA A 111 -7.25 11.93 -0.73
CA ALA A 111 -6.82 10.55 -0.49
C ALA A 111 -7.77 9.55 -1.15
N THR A 112 -9.07 9.77 -1.03
CA THR A 112 -10.10 8.93 -1.68
C THR A 112 -9.89 8.90 -3.20
N SER A 113 -9.73 10.06 -3.83
CA SER A 113 -9.49 10.16 -5.27
C SER A 113 -8.20 9.45 -5.69
N ARG A 114 -7.11 9.63 -4.94
CA ARG A 114 -5.81 9.04 -5.24
C ARG A 114 -5.82 7.52 -5.08
N LEU A 115 -6.28 7.03 -3.94
CA LEU A 115 -6.25 5.60 -3.61
C LEU A 115 -7.21 4.79 -4.47
N THR A 116 -8.40 5.32 -4.76
CA THR A 116 -9.36 4.66 -5.66
C THR A 116 -8.79 4.51 -7.08
N ARG A 117 -8.06 5.52 -7.60
CA ARG A 117 -7.42 5.42 -8.92
C ARG A 117 -6.26 4.43 -8.92
N LEU A 118 -5.45 4.38 -7.86
CA LEU A 118 -4.40 3.37 -7.72
C LEU A 118 -5.01 1.95 -7.69
N ALA A 119 -6.06 1.74 -6.91
CA ALA A 119 -6.78 0.47 -6.87
C ALA A 119 -7.35 0.07 -8.24
N ALA A 120 -7.91 1.03 -8.99
CA ALA A 120 -8.40 0.79 -10.34
C ALA A 120 -7.27 0.41 -11.32
N CYS A 121 -6.07 0.98 -11.18
CA CYS A 121 -4.91 0.57 -11.96
C CYS A 121 -4.52 -0.88 -11.68
N TYR A 122 -4.48 -1.29 -10.40
CA TYR A 122 -4.25 -2.67 -10.02
C TYR A 122 -5.32 -3.61 -10.61
N GLN A 123 -6.59 -3.28 -10.43
CA GLN A 123 -7.69 -4.09 -10.95
C GLN A 123 -7.60 -4.25 -12.48
N ALA A 124 -7.38 -3.17 -13.20
CA ALA A 124 -7.26 -3.18 -14.66
C ALA A 124 -6.04 -4.01 -15.12
N ARG A 125 -4.90 -3.90 -14.41
CA ARG A 125 -3.69 -4.63 -14.74
C ARG A 125 -3.82 -6.12 -14.45
N LEU A 126 -4.30 -6.48 -13.27
CA LEU A 126 -4.31 -7.86 -12.78
C LEU A 126 -5.44 -8.69 -13.40
N GLY A 127 -6.61 -8.08 -13.64
CA GLY A 127 -7.78 -8.79 -14.19
C GLY A 127 -7.57 -9.35 -15.60
N GLY A 128 -6.54 -8.91 -16.33
CA GLY A 128 -6.20 -9.44 -17.65
C GLY A 128 -5.00 -10.39 -17.67
N LEU A 129 -4.36 -10.66 -16.52
CA LEU A 129 -3.15 -11.48 -16.49
C LEU A 129 -3.46 -12.96 -16.38
N PRO A 130 -2.84 -13.81 -17.24
CA PRO A 130 -2.93 -15.26 -17.09
C PRO A 130 -2.33 -15.74 -15.74
N ALA A 131 -2.90 -16.80 -15.17
CA ALA A 131 -2.38 -17.40 -13.94
C ALA A 131 -0.88 -17.74 -14.07
N GLN A 132 -0.45 -18.23 -15.22
CA GLN A 132 0.97 -18.51 -15.47
C GLN A 132 1.86 -17.28 -15.29
N THR A 133 1.40 -16.08 -15.66
CA THR A 133 2.14 -14.83 -15.48
C THR A 133 2.14 -14.40 -14.01
N LEU A 134 0.99 -14.54 -13.35
CA LEU A 134 0.86 -14.23 -11.91
C LEU A 134 1.77 -15.11 -11.05
N ASP A 135 1.93 -16.37 -11.42
CA ASP A 135 2.66 -17.37 -10.64
C ASP A 135 4.10 -17.60 -11.13
N ALA A 136 4.51 -16.88 -12.19
CA ALA A 136 5.88 -16.96 -12.69
C ALA A 136 6.86 -16.42 -11.64
N ARG A 137 7.87 -17.25 -11.33
CA ARG A 137 8.94 -16.94 -10.39
C ARG A 137 10.25 -16.75 -11.14
N PRO A 138 10.81 -15.55 -11.18
CA PRO A 138 12.07 -15.28 -11.88
C PRO A 138 13.26 -16.07 -11.30
N ASP A 139 13.31 -16.18 -9.96
CA ASP A 139 14.31 -16.93 -9.19
C ASP A 139 13.75 -17.29 -7.79
N GLU A 140 14.47 -18.08 -7.00
CA GLU A 140 14.02 -18.55 -5.69
C GLU A 140 13.80 -17.43 -4.67
N ALA A 141 14.53 -16.32 -4.78
CA ALA A 141 14.45 -15.19 -3.84
C ALA A 141 13.34 -14.20 -4.20
N THR A 142 12.93 -14.15 -5.47
CA THR A 142 11.95 -13.19 -5.96
C THR A 142 10.52 -13.71 -5.76
N TRP A 143 9.65 -12.87 -5.24
CA TRP A 143 8.22 -13.18 -5.11
C TRP A 143 7.54 -13.25 -6.49
N THR A 144 6.50 -14.05 -6.59
CA THR A 144 5.59 -14.01 -7.75
C THR A 144 4.77 -12.73 -7.71
N ILE A 145 4.16 -12.35 -8.85
CA ILE A 145 3.23 -11.20 -8.86
C ILE A 145 2.07 -11.44 -7.90
N ARG A 146 1.56 -12.67 -7.82
CA ARG A 146 0.50 -13.05 -6.87
C ARG A 146 0.93 -12.79 -5.43
N GLU A 147 2.12 -13.22 -5.03
CA GLU A 147 2.67 -12.98 -3.69
C GLU A 147 2.81 -11.47 -3.41
N VAL A 148 3.30 -10.69 -4.37
CA VAL A 148 3.38 -9.23 -4.26
C VAL A 148 1.99 -8.62 -4.01
N VAL A 149 0.96 -9.03 -4.76
CA VAL A 149 -0.40 -8.49 -4.60
C VAL A 149 -1.00 -8.86 -3.24
N HIS A 150 -0.79 -10.09 -2.76
CA HIS A 150 -1.22 -10.49 -1.42
C HIS A 150 -0.50 -9.69 -0.32
N HIS A 151 0.80 -9.44 -0.46
CA HIS A 151 1.53 -8.56 0.44
C HIS A 151 0.95 -7.13 0.44
N VAL A 152 0.75 -6.58 -0.75
CA VAL A 152 0.23 -5.22 -0.92
C VAL A 152 -1.20 -5.07 -0.38
N SER A 153 -2.02 -6.12 -0.41
CA SER A 153 -3.38 -6.06 0.17
C SER A 153 -3.38 -5.84 1.69
N ASN A 154 -2.25 -6.02 2.37
CA ASN A 154 -2.09 -5.73 3.79
C ASN A 154 -1.87 -4.23 4.10
N VAL A 155 -2.07 -3.33 3.14
CA VAL A 155 -1.96 -1.86 3.37
C VAL A 155 -2.92 -1.33 4.44
N THR A 156 -3.96 -2.08 4.80
CA THR A 156 -4.83 -1.81 5.95
C THR A 156 -4.02 -1.66 7.24
N TYR A 157 -2.87 -2.35 7.37
CA TYR A 157 -1.95 -2.21 8.49
C TYR A 157 -1.62 -0.74 8.79
N TYR A 158 -1.38 0.09 7.78
CA TYR A 158 -1.07 1.51 7.99
C TYR A 158 -2.25 2.30 8.54
N ALA A 159 -3.47 1.98 8.12
CA ALA A 159 -4.67 2.59 8.68
C ALA A 159 -4.90 2.12 10.12
N ASP A 160 -4.62 0.86 10.43
CA ASP A 160 -4.75 0.28 11.76
C ASP A 160 -3.75 0.88 12.77
N MET A 161 -2.62 1.45 12.30
CA MET A 161 -1.71 2.19 13.16
C MET A 161 -2.36 3.44 13.77
N VAL A 162 -3.28 4.07 13.08
CA VAL A 162 -4.13 5.15 13.61
C VAL A 162 -5.38 4.54 14.28
N GLY A 163 -5.99 3.56 13.63
CA GLY A 163 -7.22 2.91 14.07
C GLY A 163 -8.46 3.76 13.80
N ARG A 164 -9.62 3.22 14.15
CA ARG A 164 -10.88 3.97 14.06
C ARG A 164 -10.97 4.94 15.24
N LEU A 165 -11.26 6.20 14.93
CA LEU A 165 -11.52 7.21 15.95
C LEU A 165 -13.02 7.27 16.21
N THR A 166 -13.42 7.13 17.47
CA THR A 166 -14.82 7.39 17.87
C THR A 166 -15.04 8.89 17.90
N ALA A 167 -16.17 9.34 17.35
CA ALA A 167 -16.59 10.72 17.56
C ALA A 167 -16.69 11.00 19.07
N PRO A 168 -16.27 12.19 19.52
CA PRO A 168 -16.34 12.60 20.93
C PRO A 168 -17.79 12.64 21.44
#